data_30a9f158c9755edbe9648e7078727b6f
#
_entry.id   30a9f158c9755edbe9648e7078727b6f
#
_cell.length_a   1.000
_cell.length_b   1.000
_cell.length_c   1.000
_cell.angle_alpha   90.00
_cell.angle_beta   90.00
_cell.angle_gamma   90.00
#
_symmetry.space_group_name_H-M   'P 1'
#
loop_
_entity.id
_entity.type
_entity.pdbx_description
1 polymer ?
#
loop_
_entity_poly.entity_id
_entity_poly.type
_entity_poly.pdbx_seq_one_letter_code
_entity_poly.pdbx_strand_id
1 'polypeptide(L)'
;MTPGWTVRTARSAVPFLLLGPAILSALSPALAESSPGRPSGLAPQLIVGAEVEVKGKFRPDGSFLADQIVVNRNGDQGEELRGIIESVDPQARRLKVLGFTVQVWPDTRVSRESEEPVSFEDLAPGLRVKVEGRRFPGGTFRAKKIRIRQNMYPEQKIVGPVESIARSGVGLAVLQVLGLPVVVNVMTDLVAENGPRRPAISVGLTAGDEDDLLITERNQIGDHLAVLGELRFRYESLSNPDLDPSAVDGQDVPALFGIAGFATEFGTFLAYAEALGEHEHSFPKDLSTDEETEVGSARGGQAYFRLAHFPGSGLSLVVGRQKFYETRRWYYDNRNLDAVRMFGEHGRVAFQVSVSRDLFDETRNQRDQDATNRIAEFRWDLRRDLALQAFYLNREDRTELRNSPEILGLRVLGDPRTHLEFWADLAHEGGTRGRLDSTTGEVIVRDVQAHALDVGLTYRPRIVLDPSFTASFALGSGDDQLTLPAGQQPHGADGTFRQSGLQRNRGSLNGVVSFHYYGELLDPELTNLRIQTLGAGLRPARPLSLNLLFHRYLQDVPSRRLENTELDAKPSGLDPHLGSEWDLVVGYEPRNEFELRLTGGYFQPGGAFPADATPSTIATVQARFRF
;
A
#
# COMPACT_ATOMS: atom_id res chain seq x y z
N MET A 1 19.67 32.89 36.38
CA MET A 1 20.24 31.61 36.81
C MET A 1 19.92 30.63 35.71
N THR A 2 20.87 30.26 34.90
CA THR A 2 20.72 29.35 33.74
C THR A 2 20.82 27.91 34.19
N PRO A 3 19.93 27.00 33.83
CA PRO A 3 20.13 25.57 34.06
C PRO A 3 20.95 24.97 32.90
N GLY A 4 22.08 24.42 33.22
CA GLY A 4 22.98 23.72 32.29
C GLY A 4 22.45 22.34 31.96
N TRP A 5 22.46 22.04 30.67
CA TRP A 5 22.20 20.71 30.10
C TRP A 5 23.45 19.83 30.31
N THR A 6 23.33 18.80 31.13
CA THR A 6 24.35 17.75 31.22
C THR A 6 23.97 16.59 30.30
N VAL A 7 24.66 16.48 29.19
CA VAL A 7 24.64 15.27 28.34
C VAL A 7 25.37 14.15 29.09
N ARG A 8 24.63 13.16 29.56
CA ARG A 8 25.21 11.88 30.01
C ARG A 8 25.35 10.95 28.79
N THR A 9 26.58 10.83 28.32
CA THR A 9 26.97 9.77 27.39
C THR A 9 27.05 8.43 28.12
N ALA A 10 26.03 7.60 27.97
CA ALA A 10 26.11 6.19 28.37
C ALA A 10 26.80 5.42 27.23
N ARG A 11 28.06 5.05 27.45
CA ARG A 11 28.78 4.06 26.63
C ARG A 11 28.28 2.67 27.03
N SER A 12 27.31 2.12 26.32
CA SER A 12 27.06 0.68 26.30
C SER A 12 27.62 0.11 24.99
N ALA A 13 28.75 -0.55 25.08
CA ALA A 13 29.32 -1.34 24.00
C ALA A 13 28.44 -2.57 23.78
N VAL A 14 27.67 -2.56 22.69
CA VAL A 14 26.97 -3.75 22.18
C VAL A 14 27.98 -4.56 21.35
N PRO A 15 28.18 -5.85 21.62
CA PRO A 15 29.03 -6.67 20.79
C PRO A 15 28.32 -6.87 19.44
N PHE A 16 28.82 -6.21 18.40
CA PHE A 16 28.54 -6.57 17.02
C PHE A 16 29.00 -8.02 16.83
N LEU A 17 28.04 -8.91 16.63
CA LEU A 17 28.33 -10.26 16.16
C LEU A 17 28.93 -10.13 14.75
N LEU A 18 30.25 -10.29 14.67
CA LEU A 18 31.06 -10.35 13.47
C LEU A 18 30.70 -11.61 12.66
N LEU A 19 29.60 -11.55 11.92
CA LEU A 19 29.28 -12.48 10.82
C LEU A 19 29.81 -11.93 9.47
N GLY A 20 30.65 -10.90 9.49
CA GLY A 20 31.07 -10.15 8.31
C GLY A 20 32.02 -10.87 7.33
N PRO A 21 33.15 -11.45 7.73
CA PRO A 21 34.14 -11.90 6.75
C PRO A 21 33.87 -13.25 6.11
N ALA A 22 33.20 -14.17 6.81
CA ALA A 22 32.96 -15.53 6.30
C ALA A 22 31.83 -15.59 5.26
N ILE A 23 30.83 -14.72 5.36
CA ILE A 23 29.72 -14.64 4.37
C ILE A 23 30.19 -13.89 3.11
N LEU A 24 31.00 -12.83 3.25
CA LEU A 24 31.54 -12.11 2.09
C LEU A 24 32.54 -12.98 1.28
N SER A 25 33.33 -13.81 1.93
CA SER A 25 34.26 -14.70 1.22
C SER A 25 33.59 -15.89 0.53
N ALA A 26 32.42 -16.33 1.01
CA ALA A 26 31.61 -17.36 0.36
C ALA A 26 30.75 -16.81 -0.81
N LEU A 27 30.50 -15.51 -0.85
CA LEU A 27 29.70 -14.82 -1.87
C LEU A 27 30.53 -14.32 -3.06
N SER A 28 31.87 -14.21 -2.92
CA SER A 28 32.75 -13.71 -3.99
C SER A 28 32.66 -14.49 -5.33
N PRO A 29 32.53 -15.81 -5.38
CA PRO A 29 32.34 -16.50 -6.66
C PRO A 29 30.93 -16.41 -7.24
N ALA A 30 29.90 -16.23 -6.40
CA ALA A 30 28.51 -16.15 -6.85
C ALA A 30 28.13 -14.80 -7.48
N LEU A 31 28.88 -13.73 -7.18
CA LEU A 31 28.68 -12.40 -7.76
C LEU A 31 29.26 -12.25 -9.18
N ALA A 32 30.06 -13.22 -9.63
CA ALA A 32 30.76 -13.15 -10.92
C ALA A 32 29.98 -13.79 -12.10
N GLU A 33 28.87 -14.46 -11.86
CA GLU A 33 28.05 -15.13 -12.91
C GLU A 33 26.65 -14.55 -13.07
N SER A 34 26.46 -13.24 -12.92
CA SER A 34 25.24 -12.63 -13.44
C SER A 34 25.37 -12.55 -14.97
N SER A 35 24.50 -13.24 -15.70
CA SER A 35 24.41 -13.12 -17.16
C SER A 35 24.48 -11.66 -17.56
N PRO A 36 25.40 -11.25 -18.44
CA PRO A 36 25.53 -9.85 -18.82
C PRO A 36 24.25 -9.40 -19.52
N GLY A 37 23.54 -8.43 -18.93
CA GLY A 37 22.46 -7.70 -19.60
C GLY A 37 21.10 -7.67 -18.91
N ARG A 38 20.91 -8.26 -17.73
CA ARG A 38 19.62 -8.15 -17.03
C ARG A 38 19.72 -7.22 -15.82
N PRO A 39 18.91 -6.13 -15.74
CA PRO A 39 18.85 -5.29 -14.55
C PRO A 39 18.42 -6.09 -13.33
N SER A 40 19.06 -5.84 -12.20
CA SER A 40 18.67 -6.43 -10.92
C SER A 40 17.26 -5.99 -10.54
N GLY A 41 16.49 -6.88 -9.95
CA GLY A 41 15.11 -6.62 -9.53
C GLY A 41 14.05 -6.70 -10.64
N LEU A 42 14.44 -6.78 -11.91
CA LEU A 42 13.46 -6.93 -13.01
C LEU A 42 12.80 -8.31 -12.96
N ALA A 43 11.46 -8.33 -13.13
CA ALA A 43 10.69 -9.56 -13.06
C ALA A 43 11.16 -10.63 -14.07
N PRO A 44 11.16 -11.93 -13.70
CA PRO A 44 11.68 -13.02 -14.52
C PRO A 44 11.07 -13.15 -15.91
N GLN A 45 9.84 -12.68 -16.10
CA GLN A 45 9.11 -12.75 -17.37
C GLN A 45 9.55 -11.67 -18.38
N LEU A 46 10.15 -10.57 -17.93
CA LEU A 46 10.68 -9.52 -18.80
C LEU A 46 12.07 -9.94 -19.32
N ILE A 47 12.09 -10.55 -20.47
CA ILE A 47 13.31 -10.99 -21.17
C ILE A 47 13.31 -10.46 -22.61
N VAL A 48 14.49 -10.34 -23.20
CA VAL A 48 14.61 -10.01 -24.63
C VAL A 48 13.89 -11.07 -25.47
N GLY A 49 13.11 -10.64 -26.43
CA GLY A 49 12.25 -11.48 -27.25
C GLY A 49 10.85 -11.74 -26.67
N ALA A 50 10.56 -11.33 -25.43
CA ALA A 50 9.21 -11.43 -24.88
C ALA A 50 8.26 -10.49 -25.64
N GLU A 51 7.10 -10.99 -26.08
CA GLU A 51 6.01 -10.16 -26.60
C GLU A 51 5.31 -9.47 -25.44
N VAL A 52 5.24 -8.15 -25.48
CA VAL A 52 4.64 -7.33 -24.42
C VAL A 52 3.60 -6.36 -24.96
N GLU A 53 2.55 -6.16 -24.17
CA GLU A 53 1.64 -5.03 -24.28
C GLU A 53 2.01 -4.03 -23.20
N VAL A 54 2.43 -2.84 -23.56
CA VAL A 54 2.80 -1.76 -22.64
C VAL A 54 1.74 -0.68 -22.67
N LYS A 55 1.18 -0.36 -21.53
CA LYS A 55 0.26 0.77 -21.30
C LYS A 55 0.97 1.83 -20.49
N GLY A 56 0.73 3.11 -20.81
CA GLY A 56 1.41 4.19 -20.13
C GLY A 56 1.27 5.53 -20.82
N LYS A 57 2.33 6.33 -20.76
CA LYS A 57 2.35 7.70 -21.31
C LYS A 57 3.57 7.91 -22.20
N PHE A 58 3.34 8.38 -23.43
CA PHE A 58 4.39 8.87 -24.30
C PHE A 58 4.84 10.26 -23.83
N ARG A 59 6.14 10.45 -23.69
CA ARG A 59 6.77 11.67 -23.14
C ARG A 59 7.30 12.58 -24.24
N PRO A 60 7.47 13.89 -23.96
CA PRO A 60 8.05 14.84 -24.91
C PRO A 60 9.51 14.52 -25.30
N ASP A 61 10.26 13.81 -24.44
CA ASP A 61 11.63 13.36 -24.70
C ASP A 61 11.73 12.17 -25.67
N GLY A 62 10.58 11.66 -26.13
CA GLY A 62 10.50 10.52 -27.03
C GLY A 62 10.50 9.17 -26.33
N SER A 63 10.50 9.11 -25.02
CA SER A 63 10.36 7.87 -24.25
C SER A 63 8.89 7.55 -23.93
N PHE A 64 8.62 6.30 -23.52
CA PHE A 64 7.32 5.84 -23.06
C PHE A 64 7.42 5.39 -21.60
N LEU A 65 6.76 6.09 -20.68
CA LEU A 65 6.69 5.67 -19.28
C LEU A 65 5.62 4.59 -19.15
N ALA A 66 6.02 3.40 -18.72
CA ALA A 66 5.11 2.28 -18.52
C ALA A 66 4.39 2.38 -17.19
N ASP A 67 3.05 2.40 -17.22
CA ASP A 67 2.19 2.19 -16.05
C ASP A 67 1.94 0.68 -15.86
N GLN A 68 1.81 -0.07 -16.97
CA GLN A 68 1.56 -1.52 -16.95
C GLN A 68 2.22 -2.21 -18.14
N ILE A 69 2.79 -3.38 -17.89
CA ILE A 69 3.31 -4.28 -18.91
C ILE A 69 2.60 -5.63 -18.80
N VAL A 70 1.97 -6.08 -19.88
CA VAL A 70 1.37 -7.41 -20.00
C VAL A 70 2.29 -8.28 -20.86
N VAL A 71 2.81 -9.37 -20.32
CA VAL A 71 3.63 -10.32 -21.08
C VAL A 71 2.72 -11.34 -21.73
N ASN A 72 2.73 -11.39 -23.07
CA ASN A 72 1.94 -12.33 -23.88
C ASN A 72 2.80 -13.56 -24.20
N ARG A 73 2.37 -14.76 -23.82
CA ARG A 73 3.07 -16.01 -24.12
C ARG A 73 2.72 -16.60 -25.50
N ASN A 74 1.57 -16.20 -26.05
CA ASN A 74 1.10 -16.69 -27.34
C ASN A 74 1.44 -15.62 -28.42
N GLY A 75 2.61 -15.66 -28.99
CA GLY A 75 3.21 -14.70 -29.92
C GLY A 75 2.45 -14.37 -31.24
N ASP A 76 1.14 -14.39 -31.25
CA ASP A 76 0.28 -14.21 -32.43
C ASP A 76 -0.49 -12.87 -32.45
N GLN A 77 -0.20 -11.96 -31.54
CA GLN A 77 -0.73 -10.60 -31.61
C GLN A 77 0.24 -9.73 -32.41
N GLY A 78 -0.18 -9.30 -33.61
CA GLY A 78 0.59 -8.37 -34.42
C GLY A 78 0.90 -7.07 -33.67
N GLU A 79 1.91 -6.33 -34.11
CA GLU A 79 2.33 -5.07 -33.50
C GLU A 79 1.18 -4.05 -33.51
N GLU A 80 1.01 -3.31 -32.42
CA GLU A 80 -0.09 -2.36 -32.24
C GLU A 80 0.41 -1.06 -31.60
N LEU A 81 -0.09 0.06 -32.10
CA LEU A 81 0.06 1.39 -31.53
C LEU A 81 -1.32 1.93 -31.15
N ARG A 82 -1.47 2.47 -29.94
CA ARG A 82 -2.70 3.17 -29.53
C ARG A 82 -2.35 4.51 -28.93
N GLY A 83 -2.78 5.58 -29.59
CA GLY A 83 -2.45 6.95 -29.20
C GLY A 83 -3.29 7.99 -29.95
N ILE A 84 -2.82 9.22 -29.86
CA ILE A 84 -3.41 10.36 -30.56
C ILE A 84 -2.60 10.59 -31.84
N ILE A 85 -3.27 10.95 -32.92
CA ILE A 85 -2.61 11.41 -34.13
C ILE A 85 -1.95 12.77 -33.84
N GLU A 86 -0.63 12.83 -33.91
CA GLU A 86 0.17 14.03 -33.65
C GLU A 86 0.19 14.93 -34.90
N SER A 87 0.33 14.32 -36.07
CA SER A 87 0.34 15.01 -37.37
C SER A 87 -0.13 14.08 -38.49
N VAL A 88 -0.62 14.67 -39.57
CA VAL A 88 -1.01 13.99 -40.80
C VAL A 88 -0.30 14.66 -41.98
N ASP A 89 0.32 13.85 -42.82
CA ASP A 89 0.86 14.26 -44.12
C ASP A 89 -0.01 13.64 -45.22
N PRO A 90 -0.93 14.41 -45.83
CA PRO A 90 -1.84 13.89 -46.84
C PRO A 90 -1.14 13.47 -48.12
N GLN A 91 -0.05 14.15 -48.52
CA GLN A 91 0.65 13.87 -49.76
C GLN A 91 1.43 12.56 -49.71
N ALA A 92 2.12 12.35 -48.57
CA ALA A 92 2.86 11.12 -48.31
C ALA A 92 1.99 9.99 -47.73
N ARG A 93 0.70 10.22 -47.44
CA ARG A 93 -0.22 9.31 -46.75
C ARG A 93 0.41 8.76 -45.47
N ARG A 94 0.91 9.67 -44.61
CA ARG A 94 1.58 9.35 -43.36
C ARG A 94 0.89 10.00 -42.16
N LEU A 95 0.92 9.29 -41.06
CA LEU A 95 0.51 9.80 -39.74
C LEU A 95 1.70 9.73 -38.79
N LYS A 96 1.64 10.56 -37.74
CA LYS A 96 2.54 10.40 -36.60
C LYS A 96 1.70 10.02 -35.35
N VAL A 97 2.04 8.89 -34.69
CA VAL A 97 1.35 8.37 -33.52
C VAL A 97 2.40 7.83 -32.54
N LEU A 98 2.45 8.31 -31.31
CA LEU A 98 3.46 7.94 -30.31
C LEU A 98 4.90 8.09 -30.84
N GLY A 99 5.17 9.15 -31.60
CA GLY A 99 6.46 9.37 -32.24
C GLY A 99 6.74 8.52 -33.46
N PHE A 100 5.96 7.47 -33.75
CA PHE A 100 6.13 6.61 -34.93
C PHE A 100 5.58 7.28 -36.19
N THR A 101 6.34 7.17 -37.27
CA THR A 101 5.84 7.46 -38.62
C THR A 101 5.04 6.26 -39.12
N VAL A 102 3.73 6.42 -39.18
CA VAL A 102 2.79 5.38 -39.63
C VAL A 102 2.50 5.61 -41.13
N GLN A 103 2.88 4.67 -41.96
CA GLN A 103 2.57 4.69 -43.39
C GLN A 103 1.23 4.01 -43.66
N VAL A 104 0.34 4.73 -44.33
CA VAL A 104 -0.99 4.25 -44.76
C VAL A 104 -0.95 3.92 -46.25
N TRP A 105 -1.21 2.66 -46.58
CA TRP A 105 -1.22 2.15 -47.94
C TRP A 105 -2.64 2.05 -48.49
N PRO A 106 -2.85 1.88 -49.81
CA PRO A 106 -4.19 1.71 -50.36
C PRO A 106 -4.97 0.52 -49.79
N ASP A 107 -4.27 -0.52 -49.31
CA ASP A 107 -4.82 -1.72 -48.70
C ASP A 107 -5.06 -1.59 -47.18
N THR A 108 -4.66 -0.48 -46.59
CA THR A 108 -4.91 -0.20 -45.14
C THR A 108 -6.40 0.05 -44.92
N ARG A 109 -7.01 -0.72 -44.01
CA ARG A 109 -8.41 -0.52 -43.63
C ARG A 109 -8.50 0.57 -42.59
N VAL A 110 -9.28 1.63 -42.86
CA VAL A 110 -9.58 2.69 -41.89
C VAL A 110 -11.05 2.61 -41.55
N SER A 111 -11.38 2.60 -40.25
CA SER A 111 -12.77 2.52 -39.78
C SER A 111 -12.97 3.26 -38.44
N ARG A 112 -14.22 3.57 -38.13
CA ARG A 112 -14.63 3.97 -36.78
C ARG A 112 -14.72 2.75 -35.83
N GLU A 113 -14.96 2.98 -34.58
CA GLU A 113 -15.17 1.91 -33.58
C GLU A 113 -16.41 1.04 -33.91
N SER A 114 -17.40 1.64 -34.57
CA SER A 114 -18.59 0.97 -35.15
C SER A 114 -18.31 0.11 -36.38
N GLU A 115 -17.05 -0.05 -36.79
CA GLU A 115 -16.61 -0.73 -38.02
C GLU A 115 -17.01 -0.01 -39.33
N GLU A 116 -17.62 1.18 -39.24
CA GLU A 116 -17.94 2.01 -40.38
C GLU A 116 -16.65 2.43 -41.12
N PRO A 117 -16.51 2.19 -42.44
CA PRO A 117 -15.35 2.59 -43.19
C PRO A 117 -15.19 4.12 -43.22
N VAL A 118 -13.95 4.58 -43.11
CA VAL A 118 -13.58 5.99 -43.10
C VAL A 118 -12.45 6.21 -44.10
N SER A 119 -12.43 7.35 -44.74
CA SER A 119 -11.36 7.66 -45.70
C SER A 119 -10.09 8.12 -44.95
N PHE A 120 -8.95 8.10 -45.63
CA PHE A 120 -7.71 8.64 -45.07
C PHE A 120 -7.81 10.14 -44.79
N GLU A 121 -8.55 10.86 -45.62
CA GLU A 121 -8.77 12.29 -45.54
C GLU A 121 -9.54 12.73 -44.29
N ASP A 122 -10.27 11.80 -43.65
CA ASP A 122 -10.96 12.04 -42.39
C ASP A 122 -10.05 11.92 -41.16
N LEU A 123 -8.80 11.46 -41.36
CA LEU A 123 -7.83 11.37 -40.29
C LEU A 123 -7.20 12.75 -40.03
N ALA A 124 -7.32 13.24 -38.80
CA ALA A 124 -6.85 14.55 -38.39
C ALA A 124 -6.03 14.49 -37.11
N PRO A 125 -5.10 15.44 -36.89
CA PRO A 125 -4.43 15.58 -35.58
C PRO A 125 -5.45 15.70 -34.44
N GLY A 126 -5.16 15.08 -33.31
CA GLY A 126 -6.05 15.03 -32.13
C GLY A 126 -7.00 13.83 -32.13
N LEU A 127 -7.24 13.15 -33.23
CA LEU A 127 -8.03 11.91 -33.23
C LEU A 127 -7.29 10.78 -32.52
N ARG A 128 -8.04 10.00 -31.75
CA ARG A 128 -7.54 8.79 -31.08
C ARG A 128 -7.66 7.61 -32.01
N VAL A 129 -6.56 6.90 -32.17
CA VAL A 129 -6.50 5.76 -33.09
C VAL A 129 -5.85 4.54 -32.42
N LYS A 130 -6.33 3.39 -32.88
CA LYS A 130 -5.68 2.10 -32.73
C LYS A 130 -5.13 1.72 -34.10
N VAL A 131 -3.82 1.54 -34.20
CA VAL A 131 -3.11 1.15 -35.44
C VAL A 131 -2.57 -0.26 -35.25
N GLU A 132 -3.02 -1.19 -36.08
CA GLU A 132 -2.51 -2.56 -36.17
C GLU A 132 -1.64 -2.67 -37.43
N GLY A 133 -0.47 -3.27 -37.30
CA GLY A 133 0.43 -3.35 -38.44
C GLY A 133 1.74 -4.04 -38.12
N ARG A 134 2.81 -3.52 -38.73
CA ARG A 134 4.16 -4.05 -38.52
C ARG A 134 5.21 -2.94 -38.72
N ARG A 135 6.22 -2.93 -37.86
CA ARG A 135 7.39 -2.04 -38.01
C ARG A 135 8.35 -2.61 -39.05
N PHE A 136 8.86 -1.73 -39.89
CA PHE A 136 9.87 -2.07 -40.90
C PHE A 136 11.27 -1.60 -40.47
N PRO A 137 12.33 -2.22 -41.01
CA PRO A 137 13.68 -1.69 -40.88
C PRO A 137 13.70 -0.24 -41.39
N GLY A 138 14.24 0.70 -40.62
CA GLY A 138 14.18 2.14 -40.89
C GLY A 138 13.13 2.92 -40.11
N GLY A 139 12.40 2.24 -39.17
CA GLY A 139 11.57 2.89 -38.16
C GLY A 139 10.15 3.24 -38.58
N THR A 140 9.77 3.02 -39.82
CA THR A 140 8.40 3.26 -40.33
C THR A 140 7.46 2.12 -39.90
N PHE A 141 6.28 2.46 -39.41
CA PHE A 141 5.23 1.50 -39.07
C PHE A 141 4.22 1.38 -40.21
N ARG A 142 4.11 0.24 -40.86
CA ARG A 142 3.12 -0.02 -41.91
C ARG A 142 1.79 -0.40 -41.29
N ALA A 143 0.78 0.43 -41.45
CA ALA A 143 -0.56 0.14 -40.97
C ALA A 143 -1.26 -0.89 -41.86
N LYS A 144 -1.82 -1.94 -41.22
CA LYS A 144 -2.77 -2.87 -41.86
C LYS A 144 -4.21 -2.44 -41.58
N LYS A 145 -4.46 -1.95 -40.36
CA LYS A 145 -5.78 -1.46 -39.91
C LYS A 145 -5.61 -0.25 -39.01
N ILE A 146 -6.45 0.77 -39.20
CA ILE A 146 -6.56 1.94 -38.33
C ILE A 146 -8.01 2.05 -37.87
N ARG A 147 -8.24 2.12 -36.54
CA ARG A 147 -9.56 2.37 -35.97
C ARG A 147 -9.58 3.68 -35.21
N ILE A 148 -10.50 4.58 -35.54
CA ILE A 148 -10.79 5.78 -34.78
C ILE A 148 -11.60 5.36 -33.55
N ARG A 149 -11.17 5.81 -32.35
CA ARG A 149 -11.80 5.47 -31.08
C ARG A 149 -12.44 6.68 -30.42
N GLN A 150 -13.59 6.45 -29.77
CA GLN A 150 -14.38 7.51 -29.11
C GLN A 150 -14.18 7.55 -27.58
N ASN A 151 -13.37 6.64 -27.00
CA ASN A 151 -13.20 6.56 -25.55
C ASN A 151 -12.67 7.86 -24.94
N MET A 152 -13.28 8.29 -23.84
CA MET A 152 -12.96 9.54 -23.12
C MET A 152 -11.57 9.55 -22.49
N TYR A 153 -10.97 8.39 -22.20
CA TYR A 153 -9.63 8.26 -21.61
C TYR A 153 -8.61 7.85 -22.66
N PRO A 154 -7.57 8.65 -22.90
CA PRO A 154 -6.51 8.33 -23.86
C PRO A 154 -5.56 7.29 -23.25
N GLU A 155 -5.96 6.03 -23.26
CA GLU A 155 -5.03 4.95 -22.94
C GLU A 155 -4.03 4.84 -24.11
N GLN A 156 -2.78 5.24 -23.86
CA GLN A 156 -1.68 5.04 -24.79
C GLN A 156 -1.12 3.63 -24.60
N LYS A 157 -0.89 2.94 -25.71
CA LYS A 157 -0.46 1.54 -25.69
C LYS A 157 0.43 1.21 -26.88
N ILE A 158 1.45 0.40 -26.62
CA ILE A 158 2.27 -0.25 -27.64
C ILE A 158 2.27 -1.77 -27.43
N VAL A 159 2.28 -2.54 -28.51
CA VAL A 159 2.40 -3.99 -28.47
C VAL A 159 3.53 -4.39 -29.42
N GLY A 160 4.48 -5.17 -28.92
CA GLY A 160 5.60 -5.68 -29.69
C GLY A 160 6.63 -6.43 -28.85
N PRO A 161 7.67 -6.98 -29.49
CA PRO A 161 8.72 -7.70 -28.79
C PRO A 161 9.64 -6.75 -28.02
N VAL A 162 10.15 -7.21 -26.89
CA VAL A 162 11.25 -6.57 -26.16
C VAL A 162 12.55 -6.80 -26.94
N GLU A 163 13.09 -5.75 -27.56
CA GLU A 163 14.29 -5.81 -28.38
C GLU A 163 15.58 -5.78 -27.53
N SER A 164 15.59 -5.01 -26.46
CA SER A 164 16.69 -4.94 -25.50
C SER A 164 16.22 -4.51 -24.12
N ILE A 165 17.05 -4.75 -23.12
CA ILE A 165 16.84 -4.36 -21.72
C ILE A 165 18.13 -3.72 -21.22
N ALA A 166 18.04 -2.49 -20.72
CA ALA A 166 19.15 -1.78 -20.13
C ALA A 166 18.80 -1.30 -18.73
N ARG A 167 19.76 -1.26 -17.83
CA ARG A 167 19.63 -0.59 -16.56
C ARG A 167 19.72 0.92 -16.77
N SER A 168 18.90 1.68 -16.05
CA SER A 168 18.91 3.15 -16.08
C SER A 168 19.15 3.78 -14.71
N GLY A 169 19.18 2.97 -13.65
CA GLY A 169 19.38 3.44 -12.28
C GLY A 169 18.84 2.44 -11.24
N VAL A 170 18.83 2.83 -9.98
CA VAL A 170 18.23 2.04 -8.91
C VAL A 170 16.71 1.94 -9.13
N GLY A 171 16.20 0.72 -9.21
CA GLY A 171 14.78 0.49 -9.46
C GLY A 171 14.27 1.01 -10.81
N LEU A 172 15.15 1.25 -11.77
CA LEU A 172 14.84 1.73 -13.12
C LEU A 172 15.45 0.84 -14.19
N ALA A 173 14.67 0.55 -15.22
CA ALA A 173 15.13 -0.11 -16.42
C ALA A 173 14.53 0.56 -17.66
N VAL A 174 15.21 0.44 -18.79
CA VAL A 174 14.71 0.85 -20.10
C VAL A 174 14.62 -0.38 -20.99
N LEU A 175 13.40 -0.68 -21.44
CA LEU A 175 13.16 -1.68 -22.47
C LEU A 175 13.12 -0.99 -23.82
N GLN A 176 13.64 -1.62 -24.88
CA GLN A 176 13.35 -1.20 -26.24
C GLN A 176 12.18 -2.06 -26.76
N VAL A 177 11.08 -1.41 -27.10
CA VAL A 177 9.90 -2.08 -27.69
C VAL A 177 9.54 -1.34 -28.97
N LEU A 178 9.61 -2.00 -30.10
CA LEU A 178 9.47 -1.40 -31.42
C LEU A 178 10.45 -0.22 -31.66
N GLY A 179 11.65 -0.28 -31.05
CA GLY A 179 12.65 0.79 -31.06
C GLY A 179 12.28 2.03 -30.26
N LEU A 180 11.21 1.99 -29.49
CA LEU A 180 10.83 3.03 -28.54
C LEU A 180 11.44 2.71 -27.16
N PRO A 181 12.15 3.64 -26.51
CA PRO A 181 12.61 3.46 -25.15
C PRO A 181 11.42 3.49 -24.19
N VAL A 182 11.14 2.38 -23.53
CA VAL A 182 10.10 2.19 -22.51
C VAL A 182 10.75 2.22 -21.14
N VAL A 183 10.46 3.24 -20.38
CA VAL A 183 10.95 3.40 -19.00
C VAL A 183 10.07 2.58 -18.09
N VAL A 184 10.68 1.69 -17.34
CA VAL A 184 10.07 0.80 -16.35
C VAL A 184 10.64 1.14 -14.99
N ASN A 185 9.79 1.36 -14.03
CA ASN A 185 10.16 1.68 -12.65
C ASN A 185 9.40 0.80 -11.64
N VAL A 186 9.59 1.08 -10.36
CA VAL A 186 8.94 0.34 -9.26
C VAL A 186 7.41 0.45 -9.25
N MET A 187 6.87 1.50 -9.89
CA MET A 187 5.41 1.73 -10.01
C MET A 187 4.82 1.04 -11.25
N THR A 188 5.65 0.44 -12.10
CA THR A 188 5.19 -0.26 -13.30
C THR A 188 4.63 -1.63 -12.93
N ASP A 189 3.35 -1.86 -13.17
CA ASP A 189 2.72 -3.15 -12.99
C ASP A 189 3.14 -4.15 -14.07
N LEU A 190 3.54 -5.34 -13.68
CA LEU A 190 3.71 -6.47 -14.58
C LEU A 190 2.54 -7.44 -14.44
N VAL A 191 1.95 -7.79 -15.56
CA VAL A 191 0.89 -8.79 -15.65
C VAL A 191 1.37 -9.91 -16.57
N ALA A 192 1.65 -11.08 -16.02
CA ALA A 192 1.87 -12.27 -16.84
C ALA A 192 0.53 -12.76 -17.41
N GLU A 193 0.54 -13.35 -18.61
CA GLU A 193 -0.65 -13.99 -19.17
C GLU A 193 -1.18 -15.04 -18.19
N ASN A 194 -2.41 -14.85 -17.67
CA ASN A 194 -3.03 -15.65 -16.59
C ASN A 194 -2.41 -15.49 -15.18
N GLY A 195 -1.61 -14.44 -14.93
CA GLY A 195 -0.98 -14.16 -13.64
C GLY A 195 -1.52 -12.89 -12.96
N PRO A 196 -1.20 -12.70 -11.66
CA PRO A 196 -1.53 -11.48 -10.93
C PRO A 196 -0.74 -10.27 -11.42
N ARG A 197 -1.17 -9.09 -10.97
CA ARG A 197 -0.33 -7.90 -11.07
C ARG A 197 0.84 -8.01 -10.10
N ARG A 198 2.01 -7.63 -10.57
CA ARG A 198 3.24 -7.55 -9.78
C ARG A 198 4.04 -6.35 -10.23
N PRO A 199 4.86 -5.74 -9.38
CA PRO A 199 5.77 -4.71 -9.84
C PRO A 199 6.73 -5.30 -10.89
N ALA A 200 6.94 -4.55 -11.96
CA ALA A 200 7.89 -4.94 -13.01
C ALA A 200 9.33 -4.90 -12.51
N ILE A 201 9.60 -3.99 -11.58
CA ILE A 201 10.86 -3.89 -10.83
C ILE A 201 10.52 -3.84 -9.36
N SER A 202 11.22 -4.62 -8.55
CA SER A 202 11.07 -4.65 -7.11
C SER A 202 12.36 -4.16 -6.46
N VAL A 203 12.32 -2.98 -5.87
CA VAL A 203 13.43 -2.40 -5.08
C VAL A 203 13.21 -2.68 -3.60
N GLY A 204 11.98 -2.62 -3.13
CA GLY A 204 11.55 -3.07 -1.82
C GLY A 204 10.70 -4.34 -1.92
N LEU A 205 10.18 -4.82 -0.81
CA LEU A 205 9.27 -5.95 -0.76
C LEU A 205 7.91 -5.65 -1.38
N THR A 206 7.64 -4.40 -1.57
CA THR A 206 6.32 -3.87 -1.85
C THR A 206 6.47 -2.60 -2.68
N ALA A 207 6.48 -2.75 -3.98
CA ALA A 207 6.27 -1.61 -4.85
C ALA A 207 4.78 -1.26 -4.83
N GLY A 208 4.45 -0.01 -4.51
CA GLY A 208 3.09 0.51 -4.58
C GLY A 208 2.42 0.83 -3.25
N ASP A 209 3.15 0.85 -2.14
CA ASP A 209 2.65 1.46 -0.91
C ASP A 209 2.69 2.99 -1.04
N GLU A 210 1.62 3.65 -0.62
CA GLU A 210 1.55 5.11 -0.57
C GLU A 210 2.64 5.73 0.31
N ASP A 211 3.14 4.98 1.28
CA ASP A 211 4.18 5.42 2.21
C ASP A 211 5.60 5.09 1.74
N ASP A 212 5.78 4.45 0.57
CA ASP A 212 7.12 4.21 0.03
C ASP A 212 7.70 5.47 -0.64
N LEU A 213 8.98 5.72 -0.40
CA LEU A 213 9.68 6.82 -1.08
C LEU A 213 9.76 6.54 -2.58
N LEU A 214 9.52 7.58 -3.35
CA LEU A 214 9.41 7.48 -4.80
C LEU A 214 10.79 7.44 -5.46
N ILE A 215 11.13 6.32 -6.09
CA ILE A 215 12.33 6.20 -6.93
C ILE A 215 11.97 6.59 -8.35
N THR A 216 12.51 7.71 -8.82
CA THR A 216 12.31 8.26 -10.17
C THR A 216 13.65 8.52 -10.85
N GLU A 217 13.62 8.87 -12.13
CA GLU A 217 14.81 9.28 -12.87
C GLU A 217 15.44 10.56 -12.31
N ARG A 218 14.65 11.41 -11.63
CA ARG A 218 15.08 12.73 -11.14
C ARG A 218 15.96 12.65 -9.90
N ASN A 219 15.80 11.61 -9.09
CA ASN A 219 16.54 11.44 -7.84
C ASN A 219 17.73 10.47 -7.95
N GLN A 220 18.09 10.07 -9.18
CA GLN A 220 19.26 9.23 -9.45
C GLN A 220 20.56 10.04 -9.45
N ILE A 221 21.58 9.48 -8.82
CA ILE A 221 22.97 10.00 -8.86
C ILE A 221 23.83 8.92 -9.50
N GLY A 222 24.02 9.01 -10.81
CA GLY A 222 24.67 7.96 -11.59
C GLY A 222 23.85 6.66 -11.62
N ASP A 223 24.51 5.55 -11.91
CA ASP A 223 23.82 4.26 -12.15
C ASP A 223 23.54 3.45 -10.89
N HIS A 224 24.05 3.86 -9.72
CA HIS A 224 24.06 3.03 -8.52
C HIS A 224 23.47 3.68 -7.28
N LEU A 225 23.16 4.97 -7.30
CA LEU A 225 22.67 5.70 -6.14
C LEU A 225 21.41 6.48 -6.47
N ALA A 226 20.40 6.38 -5.62
CA ALA A 226 19.25 7.27 -5.60
C ALA A 226 19.15 7.98 -4.24
N VAL A 227 18.81 9.26 -4.27
CA VAL A 227 18.48 10.05 -3.07
C VAL A 227 16.99 10.32 -3.07
N LEU A 228 16.34 10.03 -1.97
CA LEU A 228 14.90 9.97 -1.83
C LEU A 228 14.45 10.91 -0.73
N GLY A 229 13.31 11.53 -0.89
CA GLY A 229 12.76 12.37 0.15
C GLY A 229 11.24 12.48 0.13
N GLU A 230 10.69 12.75 1.29
CA GLU A 230 9.28 13.09 1.47
C GLU A 230 9.16 14.24 2.46
N LEU A 231 8.25 15.15 2.17
CA LEU A 231 7.79 16.18 3.10
C LEU A 231 6.28 16.06 3.19
N ARG A 232 5.76 15.92 4.42
CA ARG A 232 4.34 15.78 4.70
C ARG A 232 3.91 16.83 5.71
N PHE A 233 2.92 17.61 5.35
CA PHE A 233 2.21 18.48 6.26
C PHE A 233 0.85 17.87 6.58
N ARG A 234 0.48 17.81 7.87
CA ARG A 234 -0.84 17.38 8.37
C ARG A 234 -1.39 18.42 9.32
N TYR A 235 -2.66 18.72 9.18
CA TYR A 235 -3.44 19.44 10.18
C TYR A 235 -4.67 18.59 10.50
N GLU A 236 -4.89 18.33 11.77
CA GLU A 236 -6.01 17.56 12.28
C GLU A 236 -6.74 18.37 13.35
N SER A 237 -8.07 18.34 13.31
CA SER A 237 -8.95 18.99 14.27
C SER A 237 -9.95 17.96 14.78
N LEU A 238 -9.85 17.61 16.05
CA LEU A 238 -10.77 16.73 16.77
C LEU A 238 -11.64 17.56 17.71
N SER A 239 -12.92 17.25 17.81
CA SER A 239 -13.87 17.95 18.69
C SER A 239 -14.74 16.94 19.41
N ASN A 240 -14.88 17.14 20.72
CA ASN A 240 -15.75 16.36 21.61
C ASN A 240 -15.47 14.85 21.63
N PRO A 241 -14.21 14.39 21.85
CA PRO A 241 -13.89 12.96 21.94
C PRO A 241 -14.57 12.26 23.14
N ASP A 242 -14.90 12.99 24.20
CA ASP A 242 -15.59 12.50 25.39
C ASP A 242 -17.10 12.34 25.23
N LEU A 243 -17.68 12.86 24.13
CA LEU A 243 -19.12 12.92 23.86
C LEU A 243 -19.92 13.71 24.91
N ASP A 244 -19.27 14.59 25.68
CA ASP A 244 -19.89 15.36 26.76
C ASP A 244 -20.56 16.63 26.21
N PRO A 245 -21.87 16.84 26.45
CA PRO A 245 -22.57 18.04 25.99
C PRO A 245 -22.11 19.34 26.65
N SER A 246 -21.45 19.24 27.79
CA SER A 246 -21.03 20.40 28.60
C SER A 246 -19.55 20.77 28.42
N ALA A 247 -18.76 19.90 27.82
CA ALA A 247 -17.34 20.14 27.61
C ALA A 247 -17.06 20.76 26.23
N VAL A 248 -16.16 21.74 26.20
CA VAL A 248 -15.49 22.21 25.00
C VAL A 248 -14.15 21.50 24.97
N ASP A 249 -14.15 20.22 24.60
CA ASP A 249 -12.94 19.43 24.53
C ASP A 249 -12.52 19.10 23.08
N GLY A 250 -11.33 18.62 22.93
CA GLY A 250 -10.71 18.28 21.64
C GLY A 250 -9.40 19.03 21.43
N GLN A 251 -8.82 18.84 20.24
CA GLN A 251 -7.52 19.38 19.93
C GLN A 251 -7.36 19.70 18.45
N ASP A 252 -6.48 20.66 18.18
CA ASP A 252 -6.00 20.99 16.84
C ASP A 252 -4.51 20.67 16.76
N VAL A 253 -4.12 19.81 15.81
CA VAL A 253 -2.78 19.23 15.74
C VAL A 253 -2.16 19.49 14.36
N PRO A 254 -1.43 20.60 14.15
CA PRO A 254 -0.53 20.72 13.03
C PRO A 254 0.71 19.84 13.22
N ALA A 255 1.10 19.13 12.18
CA ALA A 255 2.28 18.27 12.18
C ALA A 255 3.06 18.40 10.87
N LEU A 256 4.38 18.34 10.98
CA LEU A 256 5.31 18.31 9.87
C LEU A 256 6.18 17.04 9.97
N PHE A 257 6.17 16.25 8.91
CA PHE A 257 6.99 15.06 8.79
C PHE A 257 7.97 15.23 7.64
N GLY A 258 9.20 14.80 7.84
CA GLY A 258 10.23 14.75 6.82
C GLY A 258 10.89 13.39 6.77
N ILE A 259 11.13 12.88 5.57
CA ILE A 259 11.91 11.66 5.34
C ILE A 259 13.02 12.01 4.37
N ALA A 260 14.24 11.57 4.67
CA ALA A 260 15.35 11.62 3.76
C ALA A 260 16.06 10.27 3.73
N GLY A 261 16.27 9.73 2.55
CA GLY A 261 16.84 8.41 2.39
C GLY A 261 17.73 8.28 1.17
N PHE A 262 18.43 7.18 1.11
CA PHE A 262 19.19 6.79 -0.07
C PHE A 262 19.04 5.29 -0.34
N ALA A 263 19.10 4.93 -1.61
CA ALA A 263 19.17 3.56 -2.07
C ALA A 263 20.39 3.38 -2.97
N THR A 264 21.13 2.31 -2.78
CA THR A 264 22.23 1.95 -3.67
C THR A 264 22.10 0.51 -4.12
N GLU A 265 22.41 0.23 -5.39
CA GLU A 265 22.24 -1.08 -5.99
C GLU A 265 23.45 -1.51 -6.81
N PHE A 266 23.93 -2.72 -6.54
CA PHE A 266 25.03 -3.37 -7.25
C PHE A 266 24.63 -4.83 -7.61
N GLY A 267 24.35 -5.06 -8.88
CA GLY A 267 23.90 -6.38 -9.35
C GLY A 267 22.60 -6.82 -8.68
N THR A 268 22.62 -7.88 -7.90
CA THR A 268 21.46 -8.40 -7.14
C THR A 268 21.37 -7.86 -5.71
N PHE A 269 22.32 -7.04 -5.30
CA PHE A 269 22.40 -6.47 -3.98
C PHE A 269 21.87 -5.04 -3.96
N LEU A 270 21.00 -4.72 -2.99
CA LEU A 270 20.50 -3.39 -2.71
C LEU A 270 20.72 -3.08 -1.24
N ALA A 271 21.19 -1.86 -0.96
CA ALA A 271 21.19 -1.27 0.37
C ALA A 271 20.26 -0.04 0.37
N TYR A 272 19.49 0.10 1.43
CA TYR A 272 18.57 1.21 1.65
C TYR A 272 18.73 1.73 3.08
N ALA A 273 18.68 3.06 3.25
CA ALA A 273 18.60 3.68 4.57
C ALA A 273 17.85 5.00 4.49
N GLU A 274 17.08 5.31 5.53
CA GLU A 274 16.36 6.57 5.68
C GLU A 274 16.41 7.11 7.11
N ALA A 275 16.24 8.43 7.24
CA ALA A 275 16.02 9.14 8.49
C ALA A 275 14.66 9.83 8.45
N LEU A 276 14.00 9.86 9.58
CA LEU A 276 12.69 10.44 9.79
C LEU A 276 12.82 11.63 10.75
N GLY A 277 12.13 12.72 10.44
CA GLY A 277 11.95 13.85 11.33
C GLY A 277 10.45 14.12 11.48
N GLU A 278 10.00 14.40 12.68
CA GLU A 278 8.62 14.70 13.00
C GLU A 278 8.58 15.87 13.97
N HIS A 279 7.67 16.80 13.71
CA HIS A 279 7.37 17.90 14.59
C HIS A 279 5.86 18.06 14.65
N GLU A 280 5.31 17.97 15.85
CA GLU A 280 3.87 18.03 16.10
C GLU A 280 3.61 18.98 17.26
N HIS A 281 2.58 19.79 17.13
CA HIS A 281 2.12 20.71 18.16
C HIS A 281 0.63 20.49 18.38
N SER A 282 0.24 20.15 19.60
CA SER A 282 -1.18 19.99 19.98
C SER A 282 -1.68 21.22 20.71
N PHE A 283 -2.74 21.82 20.17
CA PHE A 283 -3.47 22.93 20.77
C PHE A 283 -4.80 22.41 21.30
N PRO A 284 -4.94 22.21 22.64
CA PRO A 284 -6.23 21.80 23.18
C PRO A 284 -7.28 22.90 23.02
N LYS A 285 -8.54 22.50 22.80
CA LYS A 285 -9.66 23.45 22.65
C LYS A 285 -10.12 24.01 23.97
N ASP A 286 -9.88 23.28 25.08
CA ASP A 286 -10.08 23.77 26.45
C ASP A 286 -8.75 24.04 27.14
N LEU A 287 -8.32 25.30 27.12
CA LEU A 287 -7.10 25.74 27.81
C LEU A 287 -7.22 25.82 29.34
N SER A 288 -8.39 25.55 29.90
CA SER A 288 -8.58 25.57 31.36
C SER A 288 -8.18 24.26 32.03
N THR A 289 -8.18 23.16 31.30
CA THR A 289 -7.91 21.81 31.79
C THR A 289 -6.68 21.17 31.16
N ASP A 290 -6.33 21.55 29.93
CA ASP A 290 -5.29 20.91 29.14
C ASP A 290 -4.16 21.89 28.79
N GLU A 291 -2.94 21.39 28.71
CA GLU A 291 -1.75 22.16 28.34
C GLU A 291 -1.38 21.90 26.85
N GLU A 292 -0.90 22.94 26.19
CA GLU A 292 -0.28 22.80 24.88
C GLU A 292 0.91 21.83 24.97
N THR A 293 0.99 20.91 24.02
CA THR A 293 2.10 19.96 23.95
C THR A 293 2.83 20.08 22.62
N GLU A 294 4.15 20.08 22.68
CA GLU A 294 5.01 20.10 21.50
C GLU A 294 5.91 18.87 21.53
N VAL A 295 5.88 18.09 20.47
CA VAL A 295 6.69 16.88 20.32
C VAL A 295 7.53 17.00 19.05
N GLY A 296 8.84 16.98 19.21
CA GLY A 296 9.79 16.89 18.12
C GLY A 296 10.60 15.61 18.22
N SER A 297 10.69 14.85 17.16
CA SER A 297 11.51 13.65 17.11
C SER A 297 12.33 13.56 15.85
N ALA A 298 13.54 12.99 15.97
CA ALA A 298 14.35 12.57 14.83
C ALA A 298 14.85 11.15 15.11
N ARG A 299 14.59 10.24 14.18
CA ARG A 299 14.91 8.82 14.35
C ARG A 299 15.35 8.17 13.04
N GLY A 300 16.06 7.05 13.14
CA GLY A 300 16.31 6.17 12.01
C GLY A 300 15.00 5.52 11.56
N GLY A 301 14.70 5.59 10.29
CA GLY A 301 13.63 4.86 9.66
C GLY A 301 14.08 3.47 9.21
N GLN A 302 13.72 3.06 8.00
CA GLN A 302 14.19 1.81 7.43
C GLN A 302 15.70 1.84 7.19
N ALA A 303 16.37 0.72 7.42
CA ALA A 303 17.77 0.51 7.07
C ALA A 303 17.99 -0.98 6.83
N TYR A 304 18.10 -1.40 5.58
CA TYR A 304 18.20 -2.82 5.25
C TYR A 304 19.10 -3.09 4.05
N PHE A 305 19.55 -4.34 3.99
CA PHE A 305 20.19 -4.94 2.83
C PHE A 305 19.25 -5.97 2.22
N ARG A 306 19.17 -5.98 0.89
CA ARG A 306 18.42 -6.95 0.12
C ARG A 306 19.33 -7.68 -0.85
N LEU A 307 19.24 -8.99 -0.87
CA LEU A 307 19.77 -9.85 -1.91
C LEU A 307 18.60 -10.38 -2.73
N ALA A 308 18.45 -9.86 -3.95
CA ALA A 308 17.38 -10.24 -4.86
C ALA A 308 17.80 -11.44 -5.70
N HIS A 309 16.89 -12.41 -5.86
CA HIS A 309 17.05 -13.55 -6.76
C HIS A 309 18.37 -14.31 -6.57
N PHE A 310 18.46 -15.11 -5.53
CA PHE A 310 19.56 -16.08 -5.43
C PHE A 310 19.73 -16.83 -6.76
N PRO A 311 20.96 -16.97 -7.28
CA PRO A 311 21.19 -17.62 -8.56
C PRO A 311 20.49 -18.98 -8.66
N GLY A 312 19.66 -19.15 -9.70
CA GLY A 312 18.90 -20.39 -9.92
C GLY A 312 17.66 -20.60 -9.05
N SER A 313 17.34 -19.66 -8.14
CA SER A 313 16.12 -19.68 -7.33
C SER A 313 15.34 -18.36 -7.46
N GLY A 314 14.02 -18.39 -7.36
CA GLY A 314 13.19 -17.18 -7.28
C GLY A 314 13.18 -16.55 -5.88
N LEU A 315 14.17 -16.85 -5.02
CA LEU A 315 14.23 -16.42 -3.63
C LEU A 315 14.94 -15.09 -3.47
N SER A 316 14.47 -14.29 -2.52
CA SER A 316 15.11 -13.05 -2.09
C SER A 316 15.21 -13.01 -0.57
N LEU A 317 16.24 -12.34 -0.04
CA LEU A 317 16.49 -12.17 1.38
C LEU A 317 16.61 -10.68 1.70
N VAL A 318 15.96 -10.24 2.78
CA VAL A 318 16.10 -8.89 3.32
C VAL A 318 16.49 -8.97 4.79
N VAL A 319 17.50 -8.20 5.18
CA VAL A 319 18.01 -8.15 6.55
C VAL A 319 18.13 -6.70 6.99
N GLY A 320 17.57 -6.37 8.13
CA GLY A 320 17.60 -5.03 8.73
C GLY A 320 16.22 -4.49 9.05
N ARG A 321 16.16 -3.20 9.37
CA ARG A 321 14.91 -2.50 9.69
C ARG A 321 14.14 -2.24 8.40
N GLN A 322 12.94 -2.79 8.30
CA GLN A 322 12.14 -2.78 7.08
C GLN A 322 10.64 -2.68 7.39
N LYS A 323 9.88 -2.10 6.48
CA LYS A 323 8.43 -2.09 6.54
C LYS A 323 7.84 -3.47 6.28
N PHE A 324 6.75 -3.74 6.96
CA PHE A 324 5.91 -4.90 6.75
C PHE A 324 4.51 -4.43 6.43
N TYR A 325 3.97 -4.85 5.29
CA TYR A 325 2.56 -4.65 4.98
C TYR A 325 2.04 -5.72 4.03
N GLU A 326 0.73 -5.89 4.01
CA GLU A 326 0.02 -6.78 3.12
C GLU A 326 -1.13 -6.02 2.43
N THR A 327 -1.71 -6.61 1.39
CA THR A 327 -2.58 -5.94 0.42
C THR A 327 -3.76 -5.15 1.03
N ARG A 328 -4.35 -5.64 2.13
CA ARG A 328 -5.49 -4.98 2.81
C ARG A 328 -5.12 -4.32 4.13
N ARG A 329 -3.87 -4.48 4.59
CA ARG A 329 -3.36 -3.88 5.83
C ARG A 329 -4.17 -4.27 7.06
N TRP A 330 -4.82 -5.43 7.00
CA TRP A 330 -5.67 -5.96 8.05
C TRP A 330 -4.93 -6.85 9.04
N TYR A 331 -3.93 -7.61 8.56
CA TYR A 331 -3.06 -8.41 9.42
C TYR A 331 -1.82 -7.64 9.87
N TYR A 332 -1.17 -6.92 8.97
CA TYR A 332 -0.01 -6.08 9.29
C TYR A 332 0.19 -4.98 8.24
N ASP A 333 0.66 -3.80 8.72
CA ASP A 333 0.97 -2.62 7.91
C ASP A 333 2.01 -1.73 8.61
N ASN A 334 2.93 -1.23 7.80
CA ASN A 334 3.80 -0.08 8.05
C ASN A 334 4.55 -0.04 9.41
N ARG A 335 4.88 -1.19 9.97
CA ARG A 335 5.81 -1.29 11.10
C ARG A 335 7.22 -1.48 10.59
N ASN A 336 8.13 -0.60 11.03
CA ASN A 336 9.55 -0.76 10.80
C ASN A 336 10.09 -1.78 11.81
N LEU A 337 10.22 -3.03 11.39
CA LEU A 337 10.70 -4.13 12.23
C LEU A 337 12.14 -4.49 11.84
N ASP A 338 12.99 -4.67 12.85
CA ASP A 338 14.32 -5.24 12.67
C ASP A 338 14.18 -6.75 12.42
N ALA A 339 14.37 -7.16 11.18
CA ALA A 339 13.97 -8.48 10.71
C ALA A 339 14.96 -9.14 9.77
N VAL A 340 14.89 -10.46 9.75
CA VAL A 340 15.33 -11.29 8.62
C VAL A 340 14.08 -11.80 7.93
N ARG A 341 13.95 -11.52 6.64
CA ARG A 341 12.78 -11.86 5.82
C ARG A 341 13.21 -12.52 4.53
N MET A 342 12.64 -13.68 4.24
CA MET A 342 12.82 -14.41 2.98
C MET A 342 11.49 -14.46 2.25
N PHE A 343 11.52 -14.25 0.96
CA PHE A 343 10.34 -14.35 0.11
C PHE A 343 10.70 -14.91 -1.26
N GLY A 344 9.72 -15.50 -1.90
CA GLY A 344 9.90 -16.10 -3.20
C GLY A 344 8.61 -16.24 -3.96
N GLU A 345 8.77 -16.41 -5.26
CA GLU A 345 7.68 -16.59 -6.19
C GLU A 345 7.99 -17.69 -7.19
N HIS A 346 7.00 -18.54 -7.42
CA HIS A 346 7.08 -19.56 -8.46
C HIS A 346 5.71 -19.76 -9.12
N GLY A 347 5.62 -19.42 -10.40
CA GLY A 347 4.38 -19.53 -11.16
C GLY A 347 3.25 -18.66 -10.56
N ARG A 348 2.25 -19.32 -9.96
CA ARG A 348 1.06 -18.69 -9.33
C ARG A 348 1.15 -18.62 -7.81
N VAL A 349 2.27 -19.03 -7.26
CA VAL A 349 2.47 -19.10 -5.82
C VAL A 349 3.51 -18.06 -5.41
N ALA A 350 3.22 -17.31 -4.35
CA ALA A 350 4.17 -16.46 -3.66
C ALA A 350 4.15 -16.79 -2.17
N PHE A 351 5.28 -16.62 -1.51
CA PHE A 351 5.36 -16.80 -0.07
C PHE A 351 6.38 -15.84 0.55
N GLN A 352 6.19 -15.57 1.82
CA GLN A 352 7.19 -14.91 2.66
C GLN A 352 7.21 -15.51 4.04
N VAL A 353 8.40 -15.50 4.65
CA VAL A 353 8.61 -15.87 6.05
C VAL A 353 9.58 -14.87 6.69
N SER A 354 9.34 -14.52 7.92
CA SER A 354 10.20 -13.59 8.64
C SER A 354 10.26 -13.88 10.14
N VAL A 355 11.38 -13.44 10.73
CA VAL A 355 11.55 -13.33 12.18
C VAL A 355 12.02 -11.91 12.45
N SER A 356 11.36 -11.23 13.38
CA SER A 356 11.67 -9.83 13.71
C SER A 356 11.69 -9.57 15.20
N ARG A 357 12.46 -8.54 15.55
CA ARG A 357 12.50 -7.90 16.87
C ARG A 357 12.52 -6.39 16.67
N ASP A 358 12.05 -5.67 17.66
CA ASP A 358 12.11 -4.21 17.70
C ASP A 358 13.33 -3.78 18.52
N LEU A 359 14.48 -3.61 17.85
CA LEU A 359 15.77 -3.41 18.51
C LEU A 359 16.14 -1.94 18.75
N PHE A 360 15.56 -0.98 18.01
CA PHE A 360 16.04 0.41 17.98
C PHE A 360 14.99 1.47 18.32
N ASP A 361 13.80 1.08 18.78
CA ASP A 361 12.79 2.05 19.20
C ASP A 361 12.95 2.41 20.68
N GLU A 362 13.65 3.51 20.95
CA GLU A 362 13.88 4.01 22.31
C GLU A 362 12.62 4.60 22.96
N THR A 363 11.58 4.90 22.16
CA THR A 363 10.34 5.54 22.64
C THR A 363 9.33 4.54 23.20
N ARG A 364 9.48 3.26 22.91
CA ARG A 364 8.61 2.20 23.43
C ARG A 364 9.03 1.75 24.82
N ASN A 365 8.02 1.53 25.64
CA ASN A 365 8.20 0.90 26.95
C ASN A 365 9.08 -0.35 26.81
N GLN A 366 10.04 -0.54 27.70
CA GLN A 366 10.96 -1.72 27.77
C GLN A 366 10.26 -3.07 27.60
N ARG A 367 8.93 -3.12 27.79
CA ARG A 367 8.08 -4.31 27.65
C ARG A 367 8.01 -4.85 26.22
N ASP A 368 8.12 -4.01 25.20
CA ASP A 368 8.03 -4.46 23.80
C ASP A 368 9.37 -4.96 23.23
N GLN A 369 10.49 -4.63 23.86
CA GLN A 369 11.83 -5.00 23.39
C GLN A 369 12.14 -6.51 23.50
N ASP A 370 11.44 -7.23 24.39
CA ASP A 370 11.62 -8.67 24.58
C ASP A 370 10.63 -9.54 23.78
N ALA A 371 9.96 -8.97 22.80
CA ALA A 371 9.06 -9.72 21.94
C ALA A 371 9.76 -10.16 20.64
N THR A 372 9.49 -11.39 20.22
CA THR A 372 9.90 -11.92 18.91
C THR A 372 8.66 -12.18 18.08
N ASN A 373 8.60 -11.60 16.88
CA ASN A 373 7.50 -11.83 15.95
C ASN A 373 7.95 -12.83 14.87
N ARG A 374 7.06 -13.75 14.51
CA ARG A 374 7.21 -14.66 13.38
C ARG A 374 6.03 -14.45 12.46
N ILE A 375 6.29 -14.15 11.21
CA ILE A 375 5.25 -13.92 10.20
C ILE A 375 5.52 -14.84 9.03
N ALA A 376 4.49 -15.58 8.61
CA ALA A 376 4.50 -16.33 7.37
C ALA A 376 3.24 -15.99 6.57
N GLU A 377 3.40 -15.80 5.28
CA GLU A 377 2.32 -15.58 4.33
C GLU A 377 2.52 -16.49 3.13
N PHE A 378 1.43 -17.05 2.67
CA PHE A 378 1.34 -17.82 1.45
C PHE A 378 0.22 -17.28 0.58
N ARG A 379 0.50 -17.02 -0.70
CA ARG A 379 -0.46 -16.56 -1.69
C ARG A 379 -0.51 -17.51 -2.86
N TRP A 380 -1.71 -17.88 -3.27
CA TRP A 380 -1.98 -18.66 -4.46
C TRP A 380 -2.97 -17.94 -5.37
N ASP A 381 -2.49 -17.52 -6.54
CA ASP A 381 -3.31 -16.89 -7.56
C ASP A 381 -4.02 -17.99 -8.39
N LEU A 382 -5.24 -18.33 -8.00
CA LEU A 382 -6.07 -19.34 -8.66
C LEU A 382 -6.36 -18.96 -10.11
N ARG A 383 -6.72 -17.68 -10.32
CA ARG A 383 -6.99 -17.05 -11.61
C ARG A 383 -6.45 -15.62 -11.59
N ARG A 384 -6.53 -14.90 -12.74
CA ARG A 384 -6.15 -13.48 -12.83
C ARG A 384 -6.94 -12.58 -11.87
N ASP A 385 -8.16 -12.97 -11.57
CA ASP A 385 -9.16 -12.22 -10.81
C ASP A 385 -9.48 -12.83 -9.45
N LEU A 386 -8.74 -13.86 -9.01
CA LEU A 386 -8.99 -14.56 -7.76
C LEU A 386 -7.70 -15.08 -7.12
N ALA A 387 -7.43 -14.65 -5.90
CA ALA A 387 -6.32 -15.10 -5.08
C ALA A 387 -6.80 -15.68 -3.74
N LEU A 388 -6.10 -16.69 -3.26
CA LEU A 388 -6.18 -17.19 -1.88
C LEU A 388 -4.90 -16.84 -1.16
N GLN A 389 -5.01 -16.43 0.11
CA GLN A 389 -3.87 -16.16 0.98
C GLN A 389 -4.07 -16.88 2.31
N ALA A 390 -2.97 -17.35 2.88
CA ALA A 390 -2.94 -17.89 4.24
C ALA A 390 -1.88 -17.11 5.04
N PHE A 391 -2.19 -16.81 6.28
CA PHE A 391 -1.36 -16.01 7.19
C PHE A 391 -1.12 -16.78 8.47
N TYR A 392 0.10 -16.69 8.97
CA TYR A 392 0.50 -17.09 10.30
C TYR A 392 1.29 -15.97 10.94
N LEU A 393 0.81 -15.44 12.04
CA LEU A 393 1.48 -14.45 12.86
C LEU A 393 1.58 -15.00 14.28
N ASN A 394 2.77 -14.96 14.84
CA ASN A 394 3.01 -15.35 16.22
C ASN A 394 3.91 -14.30 16.88
N ARG A 395 3.53 -13.86 18.06
CA ARG A 395 4.34 -13.03 18.94
C ARG A 395 4.72 -13.87 20.16
N GLU A 396 6.00 -14.00 20.42
CA GLU A 396 6.54 -14.59 21.65
C GLU A 396 7.00 -13.44 22.55
N ASP A 397 6.21 -13.14 23.59
CA ASP A 397 6.51 -12.13 24.58
C ASP A 397 7.19 -12.81 25.80
N ARG A 398 8.42 -12.43 26.07
CA ARG A 398 9.23 -12.91 27.20
C ARG A 398 9.17 -11.98 28.41
N THR A 399 8.38 -10.92 28.37
CA THR A 399 8.15 -10.05 29.50
C THR A 399 7.30 -10.73 30.56
N GLU A 400 7.15 -10.09 31.72
CA GLU A 400 6.29 -10.57 32.81
C GLU A 400 4.82 -10.73 32.35
N LEU A 401 4.35 -9.94 31.39
CA LEU A 401 2.97 -9.99 30.88
C LEU A 401 2.65 -11.27 30.11
N ARG A 402 3.65 -11.91 29.46
CA ARG A 402 3.46 -13.13 28.65
C ARG A 402 2.32 -13.01 27.62
N ASN A 403 2.24 -11.85 26.96
CA ASN A 403 1.23 -11.61 25.94
C ASN A 403 1.72 -12.17 24.59
N SER A 404 1.43 -13.45 24.36
CA SER A 404 1.94 -14.24 23.25
C SER A 404 0.80 -14.74 22.35
N PRO A 405 0.13 -13.85 21.59
CA PRO A 405 -0.93 -14.24 20.66
C PRO A 405 -0.36 -14.99 19.44
N GLU A 406 -1.21 -15.83 18.88
CA GLU A 406 -0.99 -16.55 17.62
C GLU A 406 -2.21 -16.39 16.73
N ILE A 407 -2.02 -15.86 15.51
CA ILE A 407 -3.10 -15.63 14.56
C ILE A 407 -2.90 -16.53 13.34
N LEU A 408 -3.91 -17.35 13.05
CA LEU A 408 -4.06 -18.09 11.80
C LEU A 408 -5.13 -17.39 10.96
N GLY A 409 -4.76 -17.00 9.74
CA GLY A 409 -5.63 -16.26 8.85
C GLY A 409 -5.79 -16.91 7.48
N LEU A 410 -6.97 -16.74 6.89
CA LEU A 410 -7.28 -17.10 5.51
C LEU A 410 -7.95 -15.92 4.83
N ARG A 411 -7.58 -15.66 3.58
CA ARG A 411 -8.17 -14.59 2.78
C ARG A 411 -8.49 -15.06 1.38
N VAL A 412 -9.62 -14.60 0.88
CA VAL A 412 -10.00 -14.67 -0.53
C VAL A 412 -10.06 -13.25 -1.07
N LEU A 413 -9.40 -12.99 -2.19
CA LEU A 413 -9.44 -11.69 -2.88
C LEU A 413 -9.95 -11.85 -4.29
N GLY A 414 -10.98 -11.06 -4.64
CA GLY A 414 -11.39 -10.79 -6.02
C GLY A 414 -10.65 -9.57 -6.58
N ASP A 415 -10.26 -9.63 -7.86
CA ASP A 415 -9.44 -8.59 -8.48
C ASP A 415 -10.25 -7.34 -8.83
N PRO A 416 -9.80 -6.13 -8.43
CA PRO A 416 -10.44 -4.86 -8.73
C PRO A 416 -10.47 -4.48 -10.23
N ARG A 417 -9.79 -5.23 -11.11
CA ARG A 417 -9.88 -5.05 -12.58
C ARG A 417 -11.22 -5.46 -13.17
N THR A 418 -12.00 -6.25 -12.44
CA THR A 418 -13.38 -6.56 -12.78
C THR A 418 -14.29 -5.43 -12.31
N HIS A 419 -15.57 -5.47 -12.68
CA HIS A 419 -16.57 -4.54 -12.13
C HIS A 419 -16.88 -4.79 -10.65
N LEU A 420 -16.42 -5.90 -10.12
CA LEU A 420 -16.69 -6.37 -8.78
C LEU A 420 -15.36 -6.77 -8.12
N GLU A 421 -14.94 -5.99 -7.16
CA GLU A 421 -13.91 -6.35 -6.19
C GLU A 421 -14.59 -6.94 -4.97
N PHE A 422 -14.07 -8.02 -4.42
CA PHE A 422 -14.57 -8.60 -3.18
C PHE A 422 -13.43 -9.18 -2.35
N TRP A 423 -13.67 -9.28 -1.06
CA TRP A 423 -12.75 -9.87 -0.11
C TRP A 423 -13.49 -10.66 0.96
N ALA A 424 -12.79 -11.62 1.53
CA ALA A 424 -13.20 -12.32 2.73
C ALA A 424 -11.95 -12.68 3.53
N ASP A 425 -11.81 -12.10 4.71
CA ASP A 425 -10.78 -12.36 5.70
C ASP A 425 -11.38 -13.16 6.85
N LEU A 426 -10.73 -14.24 7.25
CA LEU A 426 -11.06 -15.06 8.41
C LEU A 426 -9.81 -15.17 9.28
N ALA A 427 -9.94 -14.95 10.56
CA ALA A 427 -8.85 -15.14 11.51
C ALA A 427 -9.32 -15.92 12.75
N HIS A 428 -8.42 -16.78 13.23
CA HIS A 428 -8.49 -17.39 14.53
C HIS A 428 -7.28 -16.94 15.36
N GLU A 429 -7.55 -16.42 16.54
CA GLU A 429 -6.51 -16.04 17.50
C GLU A 429 -6.46 -17.05 18.64
N GLY A 430 -5.26 -17.60 18.85
CA GLY A 430 -4.89 -18.50 19.96
C GLY A 430 -3.73 -17.92 20.78
N GLY A 431 -3.04 -18.81 21.48
CA GLY A 431 -1.90 -18.44 22.32
C GLY A 431 -2.31 -17.97 23.71
N THR A 432 -1.57 -17.03 24.31
CA THR A 432 -1.81 -16.56 25.68
C THR A 432 -1.88 -15.04 25.75
N ARG A 433 -2.69 -14.53 26.67
CA ARG A 433 -2.82 -13.12 26.97
C ARG A 433 -2.69 -12.87 28.46
N GLY A 434 -1.67 -12.11 28.85
CA GLY A 434 -1.43 -11.68 30.20
C GLY A 434 -1.99 -10.28 30.47
N ARG A 435 -2.59 -10.12 31.64
CA ARG A 435 -3.13 -8.85 32.12
C ARG A 435 -2.66 -8.60 33.56
N LEU A 436 -2.17 -7.39 33.82
CA LEU A 436 -1.88 -6.97 35.18
C LEU A 436 -3.18 -6.71 35.94
N ASP A 437 -3.39 -7.40 37.05
CA ASP A 437 -4.45 -7.08 37.99
C ASP A 437 -4.03 -5.85 38.83
N SER A 438 -4.75 -4.74 38.61
CA SER A 438 -4.45 -3.48 39.29
C SER A 438 -4.67 -3.54 40.82
N THR A 439 -5.38 -4.54 41.33
CA THR A 439 -5.69 -4.71 42.77
C THR A 439 -4.59 -5.51 43.48
N THR A 440 -4.12 -6.58 42.86
CA THR A 440 -3.13 -7.49 43.45
C THR A 440 -1.70 -7.23 42.94
N GLY A 441 -1.54 -6.58 41.80
CA GLY A 441 -0.25 -6.42 41.12
C GLY A 441 0.25 -7.71 40.47
N GLU A 442 -0.54 -8.77 40.44
CA GLU A 442 -0.20 -10.05 39.82
C GLU A 442 -0.60 -10.07 38.35
N VAL A 443 0.15 -10.80 37.53
CA VAL A 443 -0.21 -11.02 36.11
C VAL A 443 -1.09 -12.26 36.00
N ILE A 444 -2.31 -12.05 35.53
CA ILE A 444 -3.25 -13.13 35.21
C ILE A 444 -3.05 -13.49 33.72
N VAL A 445 -2.67 -14.72 33.45
CA VAL A 445 -2.48 -15.24 32.07
C VAL A 445 -3.65 -16.16 31.75
N ARG A 446 -4.29 -15.92 30.59
CA ARG A 446 -5.38 -16.73 30.02
C ARG A 446 -5.01 -17.25 28.65
N ASP A 447 -5.48 -18.44 28.31
CA ASP A 447 -5.46 -18.91 26.91
C ASP A 447 -6.44 -18.06 26.08
N VAL A 448 -6.08 -17.78 24.84
CA VAL A 448 -6.92 -17.04 23.89
C VAL A 448 -7.63 -18.03 22.96
N GLN A 449 -8.93 -17.84 22.75
CA GLN A 449 -9.74 -18.56 21.78
C GLN A 449 -10.72 -17.58 21.13
N ALA A 450 -10.24 -16.81 20.19
CA ALA A 450 -10.99 -15.73 19.59
C ALA A 450 -11.01 -15.84 18.06
N HIS A 451 -11.92 -15.13 17.41
CA HIS A 451 -12.07 -15.17 15.95
C HIS A 451 -12.51 -13.83 15.39
N ALA A 452 -12.18 -13.63 14.11
CA ALA A 452 -12.63 -12.46 13.37
C ALA A 452 -12.99 -12.80 11.93
N LEU A 453 -13.85 -11.95 11.39
CA LEU A 453 -14.32 -12.00 10.01
C LEU A 453 -14.34 -10.58 9.44
N ASP A 454 -13.86 -10.39 8.20
CA ASP A 454 -14.10 -9.17 7.43
C ASP A 454 -14.47 -9.57 6.00
N VAL A 455 -15.68 -9.27 5.59
CA VAL A 455 -16.18 -9.57 4.25
C VAL A 455 -16.74 -8.31 3.61
N GLY A 456 -16.51 -8.17 2.32
CA GLY A 456 -17.07 -7.03 1.61
C GLY A 456 -16.91 -7.14 0.11
N LEU A 457 -17.55 -6.18 -0.55
CA LEU A 457 -17.51 -6.03 -1.99
C LEU A 457 -17.57 -4.56 -2.39
N THR A 458 -16.93 -4.23 -3.52
CA THR A 458 -17.04 -2.93 -4.18
C THR A 458 -17.46 -3.15 -5.64
N TYR A 459 -18.62 -2.62 -6.03
CA TYR A 459 -19.11 -2.64 -7.39
C TYR A 459 -18.75 -1.35 -8.12
N ARG A 460 -18.17 -1.45 -9.33
CA ARG A 460 -17.69 -0.32 -10.17
C ARG A 460 -18.31 -0.40 -11.56
N PRO A 461 -19.47 0.23 -11.79
CA PRO A 461 -20.03 0.34 -13.14
C PRO A 461 -19.13 1.24 -14.00
N ARG A 462 -18.86 0.80 -15.25
CA ARG A 462 -18.05 1.57 -16.22
C ARG A 462 -18.87 2.67 -16.89
N ILE A 463 -19.26 3.67 -16.11
CA ILE A 463 -20.02 4.83 -16.57
C ILE A 463 -19.25 6.13 -16.28
N VAL A 464 -19.78 7.25 -16.72
CA VAL A 464 -19.21 8.58 -16.49
C VAL A 464 -19.04 8.83 -14.98
N LEU A 465 -17.95 9.49 -14.57
CA LEU A 465 -17.53 9.76 -13.20
C LEU A 465 -16.98 8.53 -12.45
N ASP A 466 -16.86 7.36 -13.09
CA ASP A 466 -16.32 6.12 -12.51
C ASP A 466 -16.83 5.85 -11.07
N PRO A 467 -18.16 5.72 -10.87
CA PRO A 467 -18.70 5.53 -9.54
C PRO A 467 -18.33 4.17 -8.96
N SER A 468 -18.29 4.09 -7.63
CA SER A 468 -18.13 2.85 -6.88
C SER A 468 -19.14 2.76 -5.74
N PHE A 469 -19.59 1.54 -5.43
CA PHE A 469 -20.48 1.25 -4.31
C PHE A 469 -19.89 0.12 -3.50
N THR A 470 -19.66 0.36 -2.22
CA THR A 470 -19.05 -0.59 -1.29
C THR A 470 -20.04 -1.01 -0.23
N ALA A 471 -20.06 -2.30 0.11
CA ALA A 471 -20.74 -2.81 1.28
C ALA A 471 -19.84 -3.84 1.97
N SER A 472 -19.68 -3.72 3.29
CA SER A 472 -18.88 -4.66 4.07
C SER A 472 -19.43 -4.88 5.47
N PHE A 473 -19.00 -6.01 6.04
CA PHE A 473 -19.27 -6.39 7.41
C PHE A 473 -18.00 -6.95 8.03
N ALA A 474 -17.61 -6.40 9.20
CA ALA A 474 -16.49 -6.88 9.98
C ALA A 474 -16.95 -7.27 11.39
N LEU A 475 -16.34 -8.31 11.95
CA LEU A 475 -16.61 -8.84 13.28
C LEU A 475 -15.29 -9.23 13.94
N GLY A 476 -15.03 -8.73 15.14
CA GLY A 476 -14.07 -9.28 16.09
C GLY A 476 -14.82 -9.76 17.32
N SER A 477 -14.64 -11.03 17.70
CA SER A 477 -15.34 -11.62 18.85
C SER A 477 -15.04 -10.91 20.16
N GLY A 478 -16.00 -10.91 21.08
CA GLY A 478 -15.90 -10.43 22.45
C GLY A 478 -15.88 -11.56 23.48
N ASP A 479 -15.62 -11.20 24.73
CA ASP A 479 -15.69 -12.10 25.90
C ASP A 479 -16.70 -11.54 26.90
N ASP A 480 -17.63 -12.36 27.37
CA ASP A 480 -18.62 -12.01 28.36
C ASP A 480 -18.01 -11.64 29.75
N GLN A 481 -16.78 -12.06 29.97
CA GLN A 481 -16.01 -11.74 31.17
C GLN A 481 -15.32 -10.37 31.15
N LEU A 482 -15.45 -9.60 30.08
CA LEU A 482 -14.98 -8.20 30.03
C LEU A 482 -15.71 -7.28 31.02
N THR A 483 -16.89 -7.69 31.46
CA THR A 483 -17.78 -6.91 32.34
C THR A 483 -17.86 -7.44 33.78
N LEU A 484 -16.94 -8.31 34.18
CA LEU A 484 -16.94 -8.86 35.56
C LEU A 484 -16.88 -7.75 36.62
N PRO A 485 -17.67 -7.90 37.74
CA PRO A 485 -17.58 -7.00 38.86
C PRO A 485 -16.18 -6.93 39.46
N ALA A 486 -15.86 -5.80 40.09
CA ALA A 486 -14.56 -5.63 40.77
C ALA A 486 -14.32 -6.76 41.80
N GLY A 487 -13.15 -7.37 41.75
CA GLY A 487 -12.74 -8.47 42.64
C GLY A 487 -13.09 -9.87 42.12
N GLN A 488 -13.81 -10.01 41.01
CA GLN A 488 -13.95 -11.30 40.33
C GLN A 488 -12.83 -11.49 39.32
N GLN A 489 -12.16 -12.63 39.36
CA GLN A 489 -11.15 -12.98 38.39
C GLN A 489 -11.80 -13.67 37.16
N PRO A 490 -11.40 -13.33 35.93
CA PRO A 490 -11.87 -14.02 34.75
C PRO A 490 -11.37 -15.48 34.79
N HIS A 491 -12.20 -16.38 34.28
CA HIS A 491 -11.90 -17.81 34.22
C HIS A 491 -12.12 -18.33 32.78
N GLY A 492 -11.49 -19.44 32.42
CA GLY A 492 -11.55 -19.99 31.09
C GLY A 492 -10.69 -19.23 30.06
N ALA A 493 -10.92 -19.49 28.78
CA ALA A 493 -10.21 -18.81 27.70
C ALA A 493 -10.74 -17.39 27.48
N ASP A 494 -9.87 -16.49 27.00
CA ASP A 494 -10.25 -15.14 26.55
C ASP A 494 -10.81 -15.23 25.13
N GLY A 495 -12.10 -14.94 24.97
CA GLY A 495 -12.80 -14.95 23.69
C GLY A 495 -12.69 -13.64 22.90
N THR A 496 -11.98 -12.63 23.44
CA THR A 496 -11.85 -11.33 22.80
C THR A 496 -10.78 -11.37 21.72
N PHE A 497 -11.18 -11.20 20.46
CA PHE A 497 -10.24 -11.05 19.36
C PHE A 497 -9.50 -9.72 19.45
N ARG A 498 -8.22 -9.74 19.12
CA ARG A 498 -7.40 -8.54 18.89
C ARG A 498 -6.59 -8.70 17.63
N GLN A 499 -6.59 -7.68 16.81
CA GLN A 499 -5.71 -7.64 15.67
C GLN A 499 -4.23 -7.69 16.13
N SER A 500 -3.32 -7.89 15.18
CA SER A 500 -1.90 -8.15 15.47
C SER A 500 -1.16 -7.01 16.20
N GLY A 501 -1.75 -5.82 16.30
CA GLY A 501 -1.07 -4.61 16.76
C GLY A 501 -0.12 -4.03 15.70
N LEU A 502 -0.03 -4.67 14.55
CA LEU A 502 0.75 -4.21 13.39
C LEU A 502 -0.13 -3.70 12.24
N GLN A 503 -1.45 -3.84 12.34
CA GLN A 503 -2.40 -3.43 11.31
C GLN A 503 -2.61 -1.90 11.30
N ARG A 504 -3.20 -1.40 10.21
CA ARG A 504 -3.68 -0.02 10.10
C ARG A 504 -5.07 0.12 9.51
N ASN A 505 -5.71 -0.96 9.07
CA ASN A 505 -7.07 -0.98 8.53
C ASN A 505 -7.32 0.10 7.46
N ARG A 506 -6.38 0.25 6.52
CA ARG A 506 -6.42 1.29 5.48
C ARG A 506 -6.62 0.71 4.08
N GLY A 507 -7.37 1.43 3.27
CA GLY A 507 -7.61 1.09 1.87
C GLY A 507 -8.15 2.27 1.10
N SER A 508 -8.22 2.19 -0.23
CA SER A 508 -8.66 3.29 -1.08
C SER A 508 -10.06 3.15 -1.65
N LEU A 509 -10.66 1.95 -1.63
CA LEU A 509 -12.02 1.65 -2.13
C LEU A 509 -12.36 2.34 -3.48
N ASN A 510 -11.44 2.33 -4.46
CA ASN A 510 -11.49 3.07 -5.73
C ASN A 510 -11.07 4.55 -5.64
N GLY A 511 -10.67 5.06 -4.48
CA GLY A 511 -10.06 6.39 -4.35
C GLY A 511 -8.66 6.49 -4.93
N VAL A 512 -8.11 7.71 -5.01
CA VAL A 512 -6.70 7.95 -5.36
C VAL A 512 -5.81 8.04 -4.12
N VAL A 513 -6.41 8.17 -2.93
CA VAL A 513 -5.73 8.18 -1.63
C VAL A 513 -6.29 7.08 -0.74
N SER A 514 -5.50 6.57 0.18
CA SER A 514 -5.99 5.62 1.19
C SER A 514 -6.55 6.33 2.42
N PHE A 515 -7.44 5.65 3.12
CA PHE A 515 -8.12 6.12 4.33
C PHE A 515 -8.46 4.93 5.24
N HIS A 516 -8.87 5.20 6.49
CA HIS A 516 -9.25 4.17 7.45
C HIS A 516 -10.64 3.61 7.09
N TYR A 517 -10.69 2.38 6.60
CA TYR A 517 -11.95 1.80 6.09
C TYR A 517 -12.91 1.30 7.18
N TYR A 518 -12.55 1.43 8.46
CA TYR A 518 -13.42 1.21 9.60
C TYR A 518 -13.92 2.51 10.26
N GLY A 519 -13.61 3.68 9.68
CA GLY A 519 -13.97 5.02 10.12
C GLY A 519 -12.76 5.90 10.36
N GLU A 520 -12.86 7.17 10.01
CA GLU A 520 -11.79 8.17 10.17
C GLU A 520 -11.73 8.75 11.58
N LEU A 521 -12.88 8.75 12.30
CA LEU A 521 -12.97 9.28 13.65
C LEU A 521 -12.86 8.15 14.68
N LEU A 522 -13.67 7.09 14.58
CA LEU A 522 -13.59 6.02 15.56
C LEU A 522 -12.27 5.24 15.40
N ASP A 523 -11.81 5.02 14.18
CA ASP A 523 -10.59 4.27 13.79
C ASP A 523 -10.32 3.04 14.67
N PRO A 524 -11.28 2.13 14.85
CA PRO A 524 -11.19 1.10 15.86
C PRO A 524 -10.28 -0.05 15.40
N GLU A 525 -9.61 -0.68 16.36
CA GLU A 525 -9.22 -2.06 16.17
C GLU A 525 -10.44 -2.96 16.15
N LEU A 526 -10.40 -4.04 15.37
CA LEU A 526 -11.48 -5.01 15.31
C LEU A 526 -11.46 -5.90 16.57
N THR A 527 -11.81 -5.31 17.72
CA THR A 527 -11.78 -5.95 19.05
C THR A 527 -13.15 -5.82 19.68
N ASN A 528 -13.83 -6.94 19.92
CA ASN A 528 -15.19 -6.94 20.48
C ASN A 528 -16.18 -6.04 19.71
N LEU A 529 -16.06 -6.00 18.37
CA LEU A 529 -16.80 -5.09 17.52
C LEU A 529 -17.45 -5.80 16.33
N ARG A 530 -18.63 -5.29 15.95
CA ARG A 530 -19.31 -5.55 14.69
C ARG A 530 -19.46 -4.24 13.94
N ILE A 531 -18.92 -4.18 12.72
CA ILE A 531 -18.92 -2.97 11.89
C ILE A 531 -19.68 -3.28 10.61
N GLN A 532 -20.67 -2.47 10.30
CA GLN A 532 -21.38 -2.48 9.02
C GLN A 532 -21.01 -1.22 8.26
N THR A 533 -20.49 -1.37 7.05
CA THR A 533 -20.06 -0.25 6.22
C THR A 533 -20.82 -0.21 4.90
N LEU A 534 -21.29 0.97 4.54
CA LEU A 534 -21.79 1.30 3.20
C LEU A 534 -20.99 2.48 2.66
N GLY A 535 -20.56 2.39 1.41
CA GLY A 535 -19.76 3.43 0.77
C GLY A 535 -20.22 3.75 -0.64
N ALA A 536 -20.08 5.00 -1.02
CA ALA A 536 -20.24 5.49 -2.39
C ALA A 536 -19.05 6.35 -2.77
N GLY A 537 -18.44 6.07 -3.90
CA GLY A 537 -17.28 6.81 -4.41
C GLY A 537 -17.50 7.33 -5.82
N LEU A 538 -16.78 8.38 -6.18
CA LEU A 538 -16.75 8.98 -7.52
C LEU A 538 -15.32 9.32 -7.89
N ARG A 539 -14.95 9.16 -9.17
CA ARG A 539 -13.69 9.65 -9.76
C ARG A 539 -13.98 10.56 -10.95
N PRO A 540 -14.32 11.85 -10.69
CA PRO A 540 -14.66 12.80 -11.74
C PRO A 540 -13.52 13.06 -12.72
N ALA A 541 -12.28 12.90 -12.25
CA ALA A 541 -11.07 12.97 -13.05
C ALA A 541 -10.05 11.94 -12.54
N ARG A 542 -9.06 11.57 -13.36
CA ARG A 542 -8.02 10.61 -12.95
C ARG A 542 -7.33 10.96 -11.62
N PRO A 543 -6.95 12.24 -11.37
CA PRO A 543 -6.26 12.60 -10.15
C PRO A 543 -7.20 12.90 -8.97
N LEU A 544 -8.52 12.85 -9.14
CA LEU A 544 -9.49 13.31 -8.14
C LEU A 544 -10.47 12.19 -7.78
N SER A 545 -10.61 11.91 -6.50
CA SER A 545 -11.62 11.01 -5.96
C SER A 545 -12.39 11.64 -4.80
N LEU A 546 -13.66 11.24 -4.66
CA LEU A 546 -14.52 11.56 -3.53
C LEU A 546 -15.13 10.26 -3.04
N ASN A 547 -15.07 10.00 -1.73
CA ASN A 547 -15.72 8.85 -1.11
C ASN A 547 -16.56 9.34 0.07
N LEU A 548 -17.78 8.85 0.16
CA LEU A 548 -18.67 9.02 1.30
C LEU A 548 -18.95 7.63 1.88
N LEU A 549 -18.69 7.46 3.17
CA LEU A 549 -18.90 6.21 3.87
C LEU A 549 -19.86 6.41 5.03
N PHE A 550 -20.58 5.37 5.35
CA PHE A 550 -21.43 5.24 6.52
C PHE A 550 -21.05 3.98 7.26
N HIS A 551 -20.78 4.12 8.56
CA HIS A 551 -20.45 3.02 9.45
C HIS A 551 -21.48 2.91 10.56
N ARG A 552 -21.82 1.69 10.94
CA ARG A 552 -22.60 1.39 12.14
C ARG A 552 -21.82 0.44 13.02
N TYR A 553 -21.64 0.82 14.29
CA TYR A 553 -20.82 0.10 15.24
C TYR A 553 -21.67 -0.50 16.36
N LEU A 554 -21.42 -1.78 16.63
CA LEU A 554 -21.96 -2.50 17.77
C LEU A 554 -20.84 -3.27 18.46
N GLN A 555 -20.88 -3.33 19.77
CA GLN A 555 -20.06 -4.32 20.47
C GLN A 555 -20.59 -5.73 20.23
N ASP A 556 -19.71 -6.73 20.12
CA ASP A 556 -20.10 -8.14 20.04
C ASP A 556 -20.69 -8.58 21.39
N VAL A 557 -20.03 -8.21 22.47
CA VAL A 557 -20.50 -8.37 23.86
C VAL A 557 -20.50 -6.99 24.51
N PRO A 558 -21.60 -6.52 25.11
CA PRO A 558 -21.65 -5.21 25.80
C PRO A 558 -20.55 -5.10 26.85
N SER A 559 -19.73 -4.04 26.76
CA SER A 559 -18.57 -3.81 27.62
C SER A 559 -18.37 -2.32 27.88
N ARG A 560 -17.81 -2.01 29.06
CA ARG A 560 -17.37 -0.64 29.39
C ARG A 560 -16.05 -0.25 28.75
N ARG A 561 -15.50 -1.10 27.88
CA ARG A 561 -14.24 -0.88 27.20
C ARG A 561 -14.47 -0.68 25.72
N LEU A 562 -13.83 0.33 25.20
CA LEU A 562 -13.61 0.57 23.80
C LEU A 562 -12.10 0.66 23.64
N GLU A 563 -11.49 -0.23 22.88
CA GLU A 563 -10.03 -0.35 22.82
C GLU A 563 -9.51 0.30 21.52
N ASN A 564 -8.45 1.11 21.65
CA ASN A 564 -7.71 1.73 20.57
C ASN A 564 -8.60 2.49 19.56
N THR A 565 -9.29 3.51 20.08
CA THR A 565 -10.10 4.45 19.29
C THR A 565 -9.69 5.88 19.61
N GLU A 566 -10.06 6.83 18.73
CA GLU A 566 -9.88 8.26 18.97
C GLU A 566 -10.92 8.85 19.93
N LEU A 567 -11.93 8.07 20.35
CA LEU A 567 -12.90 8.48 21.36
C LEU A 567 -12.41 8.12 22.77
N ASP A 568 -12.47 9.10 23.68
CA ASP A 568 -12.20 8.95 25.12
C ASP A 568 -13.43 8.52 25.91
N ALA A 569 -14.63 8.60 25.32
CA ALA A 569 -15.89 8.22 25.91
C ALA A 569 -15.97 6.72 26.22
N LYS A 570 -16.51 6.37 27.42
CA LYS A 570 -16.65 4.98 27.86
C LYS A 570 -18.09 4.50 27.74
N PRO A 571 -18.33 3.37 27.04
CA PRO A 571 -19.66 2.77 26.97
C PRO A 571 -20.18 2.34 28.35
N SER A 572 -21.48 2.31 28.52
CA SER A 572 -22.17 1.87 29.76
C SER A 572 -21.94 0.40 30.09
N GLY A 573 -21.66 -0.43 29.07
CA GLY A 573 -21.59 -1.89 29.19
C GLY A 573 -22.96 -2.59 29.25
N LEU A 574 -24.03 -1.88 28.95
CA LEU A 574 -25.40 -2.40 28.99
C LEU A 574 -26.03 -2.56 27.61
N ASP A 575 -25.73 -1.66 26.69
CA ASP A 575 -26.23 -1.65 25.32
C ASP A 575 -25.05 -1.86 24.35
N PRO A 576 -25.15 -2.79 23.38
CA PRO A 576 -24.07 -3.00 22.40
C PRO A 576 -23.98 -1.89 21.35
N HIS A 577 -24.99 -1.06 21.16
CA HIS A 577 -25.03 -0.06 20.08
C HIS A 577 -24.15 1.16 20.40
N LEU A 578 -22.92 1.17 19.87
CA LEU A 578 -21.99 2.28 20.06
C LEU A 578 -22.41 3.54 19.31
N GLY A 579 -22.91 3.40 18.09
CA GLY A 579 -23.30 4.57 17.29
C GLY A 579 -23.12 4.36 15.79
N SER A 580 -23.06 5.47 15.09
CA SER A 580 -22.82 5.51 13.64
C SER A 580 -21.93 6.68 13.25
N GLU A 581 -21.18 6.50 12.15
CA GLU A 581 -20.24 7.50 11.65
C GLU A 581 -20.46 7.73 10.16
N TRP A 582 -20.27 8.98 9.76
CA TRP A 582 -20.21 9.39 8.37
C TRP A 582 -18.84 9.95 8.07
N ASP A 583 -18.19 9.43 7.03
CA ASP A 583 -16.89 9.90 6.58
C ASP A 583 -16.94 10.43 5.16
N LEU A 584 -16.28 11.57 4.96
CA LEU A 584 -16.01 12.15 3.65
C LEU A 584 -14.52 12.16 3.40
N VAL A 585 -14.09 11.52 2.30
CA VAL A 585 -12.69 11.50 1.89
C VAL A 585 -12.56 12.09 0.49
N VAL A 586 -11.73 13.12 0.37
CA VAL A 586 -11.37 13.74 -0.91
C VAL A 586 -9.88 13.54 -1.16
N GLY A 587 -9.55 12.87 -2.24
CA GLY A 587 -8.17 12.64 -2.67
C GLY A 587 -7.86 13.36 -3.97
N TYR A 588 -6.70 14.02 -4.02
CA TYR A 588 -6.18 14.64 -5.23
C TYR A 588 -4.70 14.29 -5.41
N GLU A 589 -4.40 13.48 -6.42
CA GLU A 589 -3.06 13.02 -6.78
C GLU A 589 -2.81 13.26 -8.27
N PRO A 590 -2.44 14.49 -8.68
CA PRO A 590 -2.18 14.81 -10.09
C PRO A 590 -0.91 14.15 -10.62
N ARG A 591 0.03 13.85 -9.73
CA ARG A 591 1.31 13.17 -10.00
C ARG A 591 1.71 12.38 -8.76
N ASN A 592 2.51 11.35 -8.95
CA ASN A 592 3.03 10.53 -7.85
C ASN A 592 3.88 11.32 -6.84
N GLU A 593 4.41 12.50 -7.25
CA GLU A 593 5.20 13.38 -6.40
C GLU A 593 4.37 14.27 -5.47
N PHE A 594 3.05 14.39 -5.71
CA PHE A 594 2.17 15.25 -4.91
C PHE A 594 0.83 14.58 -4.64
N GLU A 595 0.45 14.52 -3.37
CA GLU A 595 -0.85 14.05 -2.88
C GLU A 595 -1.46 15.09 -1.94
N LEU A 596 -2.75 15.36 -2.12
CA LEU A 596 -3.57 16.11 -1.16
C LEU A 596 -4.73 15.22 -0.74
N ARG A 597 -4.90 15.06 0.58
CA ARG A 597 -5.99 14.33 1.21
C ARG A 597 -6.73 15.21 2.18
N LEU A 598 -8.06 15.22 2.06
CA LEU A 598 -8.96 15.85 3.01
C LEU A 598 -9.88 14.77 3.54
N THR A 599 -9.96 14.60 4.85
CA THR A 599 -10.91 13.69 5.49
C THR A 599 -11.75 14.43 6.51
N GLY A 600 -12.99 13.97 6.68
CA GLY A 600 -13.88 14.46 7.72
C GLY A 600 -14.76 13.34 8.22
N GLY A 601 -14.83 13.15 9.55
CA GLY A 601 -15.64 12.16 10.24
C GLY A 601 -16.67 12.85 11.16
N TYR A 602 -17.88 12.32 11.19
CA TYR A 602 -18.96 12.72 12.09
C TYR A 602 -19.54 11.48 12.78
N PHE A 603 -19.29 11.35 14.07
CA PHE A 603 -19.79 10.24 14.88
C PHE A 603 -21.00 10.66 15.71
N GLN A 604 -22.10 9.91 15.55
CA GLN A 604 -23.33 10.04 16.33
C GLN A 604 -23.37 8.91 17.39
N PRO A 605 -23.31 9.22 18.71
CA PRO A 605 -23.37 8.21 19.74
C PRO A 605 -24.69 7.44 19.76
N GLY A 606 -24.62 6.15 20.12
CA GLY A 606 -25.74 5.24 20.26
C GLY A 606 -26.10 4.96 21.73
N GLY A 607 -26.94 3.93 21.93
CA GLY A 607 -27.46 3.56 23.26
C GLY A 607 -26.41 3.08 24.28
N ALA A 608 -25.21 2.80 23.82
CA ALA A 608 -24.09 2.46 24.71
C ALA A 608 -23.61 3.65 25.56
N PHE A 609 -23.89 4.87 25.13
CA PHE A 609 -23.50 6.12 25.81
C PHE A 609 -24.70 6.77 26.52
N PRO A 610 -24.49 7.78 27.39
CA PRO A 610 -25.55 8.55 28.03
C PRO A 610 -26.54 9.14 27.02
N ALA A 611 -27.79 9.32 27.43
CA ALA A 611 -28.83 9.82 26.54
C ALA A 611 -28.63 11.29 26.08
N ASP A 612 -27.83 12.03 26.81
CA ASP A 612 -27.43 13.42 26.52
C ASP A 612 -26.07 13.53 25.83
N ALA A 613 -25.43 12.39 25.49
CA ALA A 613 -24.18 12.38 24.73
C ALA A 613 -24.35 13.11 23.37
N THR A 614 -23.38 13.93 23.04
CA THR A 614 -23.37 14.75 21.82
C THR A 614 -22.36 14.22 20.79
N PRO A 615 -22.56 14.51 19.49
CA PRO A 615 -21.69 14.03 18.44
C PRO A 615 -20.24 14.49 18.58
N SER A 616 -19.30 13.66 18.07
CA SER A 616 -17.90 14.01 17.89
C SER A 616 -17.60 14.23 16.41
N THR A 617 -16.59 15.06 16.11
CA THR A 617 -16.15 15.34 14.74
C THR A 617 -14.64 15.37 14.60
N ILE A 618 -14.14 14.89 13.47
CA ILE A 618 -12.73 15.01 13.07
C ILE A 618 -12.66 15.62 11.68
N ALA A 619 -11.63 16.43 11.45
CA ALA A 619 -11.28 16.94 10.12
C ALA A 619 -9.77 16.91 9.95
N THR A 620 -9.28 16.31 8.86
CA THR A 620 -7.85 16.24 8.57
C THR A 620 -7.56 16.78 7.18
N VAL A 621 -6.49 17.57 7.07
CA VAL A 621 -5.89 18.01 5.81
C VAL A 621 -4.46 17.51 5.77
N GLN A 622 -4.11 16.77 4.74
CA GLN A 622 -2.73 16.30 4.55
C GLN A 622 -2.24 16.61 3.14
N ALA A 623 -1.09 17.27 3.05
CA ALA A 623 -0.35 17.45 1.80
C ALA A 623 0.97 16.71 1.87
N ARG A 624 1.30 15.94 0.84
CA ARG A 624 2.52 15.13 0.74
C ARG A 624 3.26 15.47 -0.53
N PHE A 625 4.57 15.68 -0.41
CA PHE A 625 5.51 15.93 -1.51
C PHE A 625 6.59 14.86 -1.47
N ARG A 626 6.86 14.20 -2.59
CA ARG A 626 7.92 13.19 -2.75
C ARG A 626 8.91 13.61 -3.82
N PHE A 627 10.19 13.36 -3.63
CA PHE A 627 11.26 13.71 -4.57
C PHE A 627 12.43 12.72 -4.52
#